data_815c077c0ee283a58d4c5f93301b1738
#
_entry.id   815c077c0ee283a58d4c5f93301b1738
#
_cell.length_a   1.000
_cell.length_b   1.000
_cell.length_c   1.000
_cell.angle_alpha   90.00
_cell.angle_beta   90.00
_cell.angle_gamma   90.00
#
_symmetry.space_group_name_H-M   'P 1'
#
loop_
_entity.id
_entity.type
_entity.pdbx_description
1 polymer ?
#
loop_
_entity_poly.entity_id
_entity_poly.type
_entity_poly.pdbx_seq_one_letter_code
_entity_poly.pdbx_strand_id
1 'polypeptide(L)'
;MKRTYLLLLLLFMYWMYASAQQVQTAQEPADSVKNVAYIDSLYRELPEVMITGERPVVKAEQGKLVYDVPRLVGSLPVDNAYDAVKNLPGVVSMNDALTLGGQPVTVVINGKVTTLSVEQLSTLLKSMPVSRIEKAEVMYSAPARYQVRGPMINLILTSGMGKEPSLQGE
;
A
#
# COMPACT_ATOMS: atom_id res chain seq x y z
N MET A 1 -27.76 -33.95 -76.61
CA MET A 1 -27.64 -34.31 -75.17
C MET A 1 -26.61 -33.49 -74.37
N LYS A 2 -25.43 -33.14 -74.95
CA LYS A 2 -24.42 -32.37 -74.18
C LYS A 2 -24.82 -30.90 -73.90
N ARG A 3 -25.59 -30.25 -74.75
CA ARG A 3 -26.06 -28.85 -74.57
C ARG A 3 -27.11 -28.72 -73.44
N THR A 4 -27.93 -29.71 -73.23
CA THR A 4 -28.99 -29.67 -72.19
C THR A 4 -28.38 -29.82 -70.77
N TYR A 5 -27.31 -30.62 -70.63
CA TYR A 5 -26.61 -30.75 -69.35
C TYR A 5 -25.89 -29.45 -68.95
N LEU A 6 -25.33 -28.72 -69.92
CA LEU A 6 -24.67 -27.47 -69.67
C LEU A 6 -25.65 -26.38 -69.12
N LEU A 7 -26.84 -26.33 -69.69
CA LEU A 7 -27.89 -25.43 -69.22
C LEU A 7 -28.40 -25.77 -67.82
N LEU A 8 -28.54 -27.07 -67.52
CA LEU A 8 -28.91 -27.55 -66.16
C LEU A 8 -27.85 -27.21 -65.13
N LEU A 9 -26.58 -27.32 -65.51
CA LEU A 9 -25.43 -27.05 -64.62
C LEU A 9 -25.33 -25.54 -64.32
N LEU A 10 -25.58 -24.68 -65.33
CA LEU A 10 -25.65 -23.20 -65.12
C LEU A 10 -26.84 -22.79 -64.26
N LEU A 11 -28.00 -23.43 -64.40
CA LEU A 11 -29.20 -23.16 -63.58
C LEU A 11 -28.97 -23.62 -62.14
N PHE A 12 -28.27 -24.71 -61.92
CA PHE A 12 -27.90 -25.22 -60.59
C PHE A 12 -26.90 -24.29 -59.88
N MET A 13 -25.89 -23.81 -60.62
CA MET A 13 -24.95 -22.80 -60.11
C MET A 13 -25.64 -21.48 -59.75
N TYR A 14 -26.58 -21.05 -60.59
CA TYR A 14 -27.38 -19.84 -60.32
C TYR A 14 -28.21 -19.96 -59.04
N TRP A 15 -28.78 -21.15 -58.82
CA TRP A 15 -29.57 -21.47 -57.63
C TRP A 15 -28.73 -21.53 -56.36
N MET A 16 -27.51 -22.04 -56.46
CA MET A 16 -26.57 -22.00 -55.36
C MET A 16 -26.13 -20.57 -55.00
N TYR A 17 -25.90 -19.73 -56.02
CA TYR A 17 -25.56 -18.32 -55.76
C TYR A 17 -26.71 -17.51 -55.15
N ALA A 18 -27.95 -17.80 -55.51
CA ALA A 18 -29.12 -17.10 -54.96
C ALA A 18 -29.36 -17.43 -53.48
N SER A 19 -28.94 -18.60 -53.01
CA SER A 19 -29.09 -19.04 -51.60
C SER A 19 -28.02 -18.40 -50.68
N ALA A 20 -26.94 -17.87 -51.22
CA ALA A 20 -25.85 -17.27 -50.45
C ALA A 20 -26.06 -15.78 -50.05
N GLN A 21 -27.12 -15.16 -50.49
CA GLN A 21 -27.40 -13.75 -50.20
C GLN A 21 -28.49 -13.52 -49.13
N GLN A 22 -28.83 -14.50 -48.30
CA GLN A 22 -29.44 -14.19 -47.03
C GLN A 22 -28.32 -13.76 -46.03
N VAL A 23 -27.75 -12.59 -46.27
CA VAL A 23 -27.13 -11.85 -45.19
C VAL A 23 -28.24 -11.55 -44.21
N GLN A 24 -28.28 -12.29 -43.12
CA GLN A 24 -29.01 -11.90 -41.94
C GLN A 24 -28.48 -10.50 -41.58
N THR A 25 -29.25 -9.47 -41.88
CA THR A 25 -29.20 -8.25 -41.10
C THR A 25 -29.39 -8.69 -39.67
N ALA A 26 -28.28 -8.81 -38.93
CA ALA A 26 -28.31 -8.99 -37.49
C ALA A 26 -29.14 -7.81 -36.97
N GLN A 27 -30.37 -8.10 -36.66
CA GLN A 27 -31.26 -7.25 -35.90
C GLN A 27 -30.50 -7.06 -34.59
N GLU A 28 -29.87 -5.91 -34.46
CA GLU A 28 -29.25 -5.47 -33.21
C GLU A 28 -30.32 -5.63 -32.13
N PRO A 29 -30.11 -6.50 -31.12
CA PRO A 29 -31.17 -6.78 -30.17
C PRO A 29 -31.49 -5.47 -29.45
N ALA A 30 -32.75 -5.04 -29.55
CA ALA A 30 -33.29 -3.90 -28.80
C ALA A 30 -33.08 -4.00 -27.29
N ASP A 31 -32.62 -5.14 -26.84
CA ASP A 31 -32.20 -5.40 -25.46
C ASP A 31 -30.86 -4.74 -25.07
N SER A 32 -29.96 -4.44 -26.01
CA SER A 32 -28.69 -3.77 -25.68
C SER A 32 -28.92 -2.33 -25.24
N VAL A 33 -29.88 -1.63 -25.84
CA VAL A 33 -30.22 -0.25 -25.47
C VAL A 33 -30.94 -0.20 -24.12
N LYS A 34 -31.80 -1.18 -23.84
CA LYS A 34 -32.45 -1.30 -22.52
C LYS A 34 -31.47 -1.64 -21.42
N ASN A 35 -30.49 -2.50 -21.72
CA ASN A 35 -29.41 -2.87 -20.77
C ASN A 35 -28.51 -1.67 -20.46
N VAL A 36 -28.16 -0.84 -21.45
CA VAL A 36 -27.35 0.37 -21.22
C VAL A 36 -28.12 1.38 -20.36
N ALA A 37 -29.41 1.62 -20.64
CA ALA A 37 -30.21 2.53 -19.84
C ALA A 37 -30.43 2.01 -18.39
N TYR A 38 -30.58 0.69 -18.23
CA TYR A 38 -30.70 0.06 -16.91
C TYR A 38 -29.39 0.15 -16.11
N ILE A 39 -28.24 -0.08 -16.75
CA ILE A 39 -26.93 0.07 -16.14
C ILE A 39 -26.66 1.53 -15.75
N ASP A 40 -27.03 2.50 -16.60
CA ASP A 40 -26.87 3.93 -16.30
C ASP A 40 -27.74 4.38 -15.11
N SER A 41 -28.95 3.82 -14.97
CA SER A 41 -29.81 4.07 -13.81
C SER A 41 -29.24 3.47 -12.53
N LEU A 42 -28.65 2.27 -12.60
CA LEU A 42 -27.97 1.63 -11.48
C LEU A 42 -26.77 2.45 -11.00
N TYR A 43 -25.97 3.02 -11.91
CA TYR A 43 -24.85 3.89 -11.55
C TYR A 43 -25.29 5.19 -10.88
N ARG A 44 -26.49 5.72 -11.21
CA ARG A 44 -27.06 6.91 -10.56
C ARG A 44 -27.61 6.64 -9.17
N GLU A 45 -28.05 5.41 -8.90
CA GLU A 45 -28.58 4.99 -7.60
C GLU A 45 -27.51 4.47 -6.63
N LEU A 46 -26.27 4.29 -7.11
CA LEU A 46 -25.19 3.92 -6.20
C LEU A 46 -24.91 5.11 -5.26
N PRO A 47 -25.06 4.93 -3.95
CA PRO A 47 -24.66 5.98 -3.02
C PRO A 47 -23.18 6.31 -3.26
N GLU A 48 -22.88 7.59 -3.33
CA GLU A 48 -21.49 8.06 -3.40
C GLU A 48 -20.72 7.42 -2.23
N VAL A 49 -19.96 6.38 -2.52
CA VAL A 49 -19.09 5.76 -1.53
C VAL A 49 -17.93 6.73 -1.29
N MET A 50 -18.12 7.61 -0.32
CA MET A 50 -17.05 8.45 0.17
C MET A 50 -16.02 7.54 0.84
N ILE A 51 -15.03 7.10 0.07
CA ILE A 51 -13.88 6.36 0.62
C ILE A 51 -13.06 7.39 1.40
N THR A 52 -13.38 7.55 2.66
CA THR A 52 -12.50 8.24 3.58
C THR A 52 -11.28 7.35 3.76
N GLY A 53 -10.28 7.56 2.92
CA GLY A 53 -9.03 6.82 2.99
C GLY A 53 -8.31 7.18 4.27
N GLU A 54 -8.46 6.37 5.31
CA GLU A 54 -7.57 6.45 6.46
C GLU A 54 -6.15 6.19 5.99
N ARG A 55 -5.22 7.06 6.40
CA ARG A 55 -3.80 6.84 6.10
C ARG A 55 -3.40 5.48 6.67
N PRO A 56 -2.78 4.58 5.93
CA PRO A 56 -2.38 3.28 6.46
C PRO A 56 -1.40 3.46 7.61
N VAL A 57 -1.56 2.64 8.66
CA VAL A 57 -0.65 2.60 9.81
C VAL A 57 0.76 2.20 9.40
N VAL A 58 0.88 1.41 8.33
CA VAL A 58 2.17 0.94 7.78
C VAL A 58 2.21 1.15 6.26
N LYS A 59 3.37 1.57 5.76
CA LYS A 59 3.69 1.66 4.32
C LYS A 59 4.96 0.89 4.02
N ALA A 60 4.95 0.11 2.94
CA ALA A 60 6.17 -0.50 2.43
C ALA A 60 6.82 0.45 1.42
N GLU A 61 8.08 0.83 1.68
CA GLU A 61 8.86 1.72 0.83
C GLU A 61 10.27 1.14 0.64
N GLN A 62 10.71 0.95 -0.60
CA GLN A 62 12.10 0.61 -0.98
C GLN A 62 12.91 -0.21 0.07
N GLY A 63 12.38 -1.39 0.46
CA GLY A 63 13.06 -2.30 1.39
C GLY A 63 12.94 -1.94 2.88
N LYS A 64 12.07 -1.00 3.23
CA LYS A 64 11.71 -0.64 4.61
C LYS A 64 10.21 -0.64 4.82
N LEU A 65 9.78 -0.92 6.04
CA LEU A 65 8.41 -0.74 6.50
C LEU A 65 8.36 0.53 7.35
N VAL A 66 7.54 1.49 6.95
CA VAL A 66 7.38 2.77 7.64
C VAL A 66 6.08 2.73 8.43
N TYR A 67 6.17 2.78 9.73
CA TYR A 67 5.05 2.80 10.67
C TYR A 67 4.78 4.22 11.14
N ASP A 68 3.51 4.64 11.11
CA ASP A 68 3.02 5.84 11.78
C ASP A 68 2.83 5.50 13.26
N VAL A 69 3.78 5.91 14.10
CA VAL A 69 3.81 5.50 15.52
C VAL A 69 2.63 6.04 16.31
N PRO A 70 2.21 7.31 16.20
CA PRO A 70 1.02 7.82 16.88
C PRO A 70 -0.24 7.00 16.58
N ARG A 71 -0.41 6.52 15.35
CA ARG A 71 -1.54 5.68 14.97
C ARG A 71 -1.39 4.24 15.45
N LEU A 72 -0.19 3.70 15.38
CA LEU A 72 0.09 2.35 15.83
C LEU A 72 -0.23 2.17 17.32
N VAL A 73 0.14 3.15 18.14
CA VAL A 73 -0.01 3.09 19.60
C VAL A 73 -1.28 3.75 20.12
N GLY A 74 -2.08 4.40 19.26
CA GLY A 74 -3.23 5.21 19.68
C GLY A 74 -4.29 4.47 20.51
N SER A 75 -4.37 3.15 20.38
CA SER A 75 -5.27 2.28 21.18
C SER A 75 -4.54 1.47 22.25
N LEU A 76 -3.22 1.63 22.39
CA LEU A 76 -2.39 0.86 23.30
C LEU A 76 -1.96 1.72 24.51
N PRO A 77 -1.86 1.15 25.71
CA PRO A 77 -1.30 1.85 26.87
C PRO A 77 0.22 1.95 26.76
N VAL A 78 0.70 2.87 25.95
CA VAL A 78 2.12 3.08 25.65
C VAL A 78 2.49 4.52 25.95
N ASP A 79 3.39 4.74 26.91
CA ASP A 79 3.79 6.05 27.36
C ASP A 79 5.18 6.49 26.85
N ASN A 80 6.04 5.52 26.52
CA ASN A 80 7.44 5.76 26.19
C ASN A 80 7.85 5.12 24.86
N ALA A 81 9.00 5.57 24.34
CA ALA A 81 9.54 5.11 23.08
C ALA A 81 9.91 3.62 23.07
N TYR A 82 10.37 3.08 24.21
CA TYR A 82 10.74 1.67 24.29
C TYR A 82 9.53 0.77 24.08
N ASP A 83 8.42 1.07 24.75
CA ASP A 83 7.18 0.31 24.60
C ASP A 83 6.58 0.48 23.21
N ALA A 84 6.71 1.68 22.60
CA ALA A 84 6.29 1.88 21.22
C ALA A 84 7.08 0.99 20.25
N VAL A 85 8.42 0.91 20.39
CA VAL A 85 9.28 0.06 19.56
C VAL A 85 8.99 -1.42 19.78
N LYS A 86 8.75 -1.83 21.01
CA LYS A 86 8.39 -3.22 21.33
C LYS A 86 7.07 -3.66 20.70
N ASN A 87 6.14 -2.72 20.47
CA ASN A 87 4.87 -2.99 19.81
C ASN A 87 4.94 -2.97 18.27
N LEU A 88 6.11 -2.68 17.69
CA LEU A 88 6.30 -2.82 16.25
C LEU A 88 6.21 -4.29 15.82
N PRO A 89 5.49 -4.63 14.75
CA PRO A 89 5.39 -5.99 14.26
C PRO A 89 6.76 -6.63 14.00
N GLY A 90 6.95 -7.83 14.55
CA GLY A 90 8.19 -8.60 14.41
C GLY A 90 9.32 -8.24 15.39
N VAL A 91 9.13 -7.20 16.20
CA VAL A 91 10.07 -6.84 17.26
C VAL A 91 9.75 -7.63 18.53
N VAL A 92 10.78 -8.21 19.10
CA VAL A 92 10.71 -8.92 20.39
C VAL A 92 11.70 -8.32 21.36
N SER A 93 11.30 -8.14 22.61
CA SER A 93 12.18 -7.69 23.68
C SER A 93 12.56 -8.85 24.59
N MET A 94 13.84 -9.04 24.83
CA MET A 94 14.39 -10.01 25.78
C MET A 94 15.48 -9.33 26.61
N ASN A 95 15.32 -9.28 27.93
CA ASN A 95 16.27 -8.64 28.86
C ASN A 95 16.67 -7.22 28.38
N ASP A 96 15.69 -6.40 28.06
CA ASP A 96 15.86 -5.05 27.52
C ASP A 96 16.52 -4.96 26.13
N ALA A 97 17.01 -6.05 25.59
CA ALA A 97 17.50 -6.11 24.21
C ALA A 97 16.33 -6.24 23.22
N LEU A 98 16.39 -5.47 22.16
CA LEU A 98 15.42 -5.53 21.07
C LEU A 98 15.95 -6.44 19.96
N THR A 99 15.11 -7.35 19.48
CA THR A 99 15.41 -8.25 18.36
C THR A 99 14.34 -8.13 17.29
N LEU A 100 14.73 -8.33 16.03
CA LEU A 100 13.81 -8.38 14.89
C LEU A 100 14.17 -9.62 14.05
N GLY A 101 13.17 -10.50 13.86
CA GLY A 101 13.43 -11.77 13.18
C GLY A 101 14.49 -12.64 13.88
N GLY A 102 14.57 -12.57 15.22
CA GLY A 102 15.55 -13.33 16.02
C GLY A 102 16.97 -12.77 16.01
N GLN A 103 17.24 -11.63 15.38
CA GLN A 103 18.53 -10.97 15.35
C GLN A 103 18.53 -9.67 16.16
N PRO A 104 19.65 -9.29 16.81
CA PRO A 104 19.77 -8.02 17.52
C PRO A 104 19.52 -6.84 16.58
N VAL A 105 18.74 -5.87 17.03
CA VAL A 105 18.39 -4.67 16.25
C VAL A 105 19.37 -3.55 16.52
N THR A 106 19.86 -2.90 15.47
CA THR A 106 20.51 -1.60 15.58
C THR A 106 19.46 -0.50 15.57
N VAL A 107 19.42 0.30 16.62
CA VAL A 107 18.52 1.47 16.68
C VAL A 107 19.24 2.70 16.14
N VAL A 108 18.54 3.42 15.30
CA VAL A 108 18.97 4.66 14.65
C VAL A 108 17.97 5.74 15.02
N ILE A 109 18.42 6.94 15.29
CA ILE A 109 17.57 8.08 15.65
C ILE A 109 17.83 9.21 14.65
N ASN A 110 16.77 9.62 13.94
CA ASN A 110 16.86 10.65 12.88
C ASN A 110 18.01 10.36 11.87
N GLY A 111 18.17 9.09 11.48
CA GLY A 111 19.20 8.68 10.55
C GLY A 111 20.62 8.54 11.12
N LYS A 112 20.81 8.76 12.42
CA LYS A 112 22.11 8.61 13.10
C LYS A 112 22.13 7.30 13.89
N VAL A 113 23.14 6.47 13.63
CA VAL A 113 23.32 5.22 14.37
C VAL A 113 23.66 5.52 15.82
N THR A 114 22.99 4.84 16.75
CA THR A 114 23.30 4.94 18.17
C THR A 114 24.45 3.97 18.51
N THR A 115 25.46 4.45 19.25
CA THR A 115 26.58 3.64 19.73
C THR A 115 26.45 3.28 21.21
N LEU A 116 25.21 3.35 21.72
CA LEU A 116 24.89 3.06 23.11
C LEU A 116 24.86 1.56 23.39
N SER A 117 25.18 1.17 24.63
CA SER A 117 24.95 -0.22 25.07
C SER A 117 23.44 -0.52 25.13
N VAL A 118 23.08 -1.79 25.23
CA VAL A 118 21.66 -2.21 25.31
C VAL A 118 20.96 -1.54 26.48
N GLU A 119 21.62 -1.47 27.65
CA GLU A 119 21.07 -0.86 28.86
C GLU A 119 20.91 0.65 28.73
N GLN A 120 21.90 1.31 28.15
CA GLN A 120 21.85 2.76 27.89
C GLN A 120 20.78 3.10 26.88
N LEU A 121 20.64 2.31 25.82
CA LEU A 121 19.62 2.48 24.80
C LEU A 121 18.21 2.26 25.37
N SER A 122 18.02 1.18 26.15
CA SER A 122 16.73 0.92 26.81
C SER A 122 16.34 2.04 27.76
N THR A 123 17.30 2.55 28.55
CA THR A 123 17.08 3.67 29.47
C THR A 123 16.72 4.95 28.71
N LEU A 124 17.44 5.26 27.62
CA LEU A 124 17.11 6.41 26.77
C LEU A 124 15.70 6.30 26.18
N LEU A 125 15.34 5.15 25.62
CA LEU A 125 14.03 4.95 25.02
C LEU A 125 12.91 4.96 26.06
N LYS A 126 13.12 4.42 27.27
CA LYS A 126 12.16 4.47 28.39
C LYS A 126 11.96 5.89 28.92
N SER A 127 12.99 6.75 28.87
CA SER A 127 12.88 8.14 29.27
C SER A 127 12.23 9.06 28.22
N MET A 128 12.13 8.60 26.98
CA MET A 128 11.58 9.38 25.86
C MET A 128 10.07 9.17 25.74
N PRO A 129 9.23 10.21 25.85
CA PRO A 129 7.80 10.09 25.63
C PRO A 129 7.49 9.61 24.21
N VAL A 130 6.48 8.74 24.05
CA VAL A 130 6.06 8.23 22.74
C VAL A 130 5.64 9.33 21.77
N SER A 131 5.08 10.43 22.28
CA SER A 131 4.66 11.60 21.50
C SER A 131 5.80 12.27 20.72
N ARG A 132 7.06 11.99 21.09
CA ARG A 132 8.22 12.48 20.36
C ARG A 132 8.55 11.66 19.12
N ILE A 133 7.95 10.49 18.93
CA ILE A 133 8.18 9.67 17.76
C ILE A 133 7.08 9.94 16.75
N GLU A 134 7.45 10.36 15.55
CA GLU A 134 6.53 10.52 14.43
C GLU A 134 6.40 9.21 13.65
N LYS A 135 7.53 8.58 13.31
CA LYS A 135 7.57 7.37 12.49
C LYS A 135 8.66 6.42 12.97
N ALA A 136 8.46 5.14 12.72
CA ALA A 136 9.47 4.10 12.87
C ALA A 136 9.68 3.40 11.53
N GLU A 137 10.90 3.42 11.01
CA GLU A 137 11.28 2.72 9.79
C GLU A 137 11.99 1.41 10.18
N VAL A 138 11.36 0.29 9.84
CA VAL A 138 11.85 -1.05 10.14
C VAL A 138 12.49 -1.64 8.89
N MET A 139 13.75 -2.07 9.00
CA MET A 139 14.53 -2.69 7.94
C MET A 139 15.11 -4.01 8.43
N TYR A 140 14.81 -5.11 7.74
CA TYR A 140 15.37 -6.44 8.06
C TYR A 140 16.84 -6.57 7.63
N SER A 141 17.29 -5.70 6.74
CA SER A 141 18.69 -5.56 6.34
C SER A 141 19.04 -4.09 6.26
N ALA A 142 20.01 -3.67 7.06
CA ALA A 142 20.44 -2.28 7.09
C ALA A 142 21.09 -1.88 5.75
N PRO A 143 20.72 -0.73 5.17
CA PRO A 143 21.41 -0.19 4.00
C PRO A 143 22.89 0.09 4.29
N ALA A 144 23.77 -0.12 3.31
CA ALA A 144 25.23 0.02 3.46
C ALA A 144 25.67 1.39 3.99
N ARG A 145 24.88 2.46 3.74
CA ARG A 145 25.16 3.82 4.22
C ARG A 145 25.27 3.94 5.75
N TYR A 146 24.62 3.02 6.49
CA TYR A 146 24.66 3.02 7.95
C TYR A 146 25.85 2.24 8.52
N GLN A 147 26.58 1.48 7.69
CA GLN A 147 27.76 0.68 8.07
C GLN A 147 27.48 -0.32 9.21
N VAL A 148 26.24 -0.73 9.37
CA VAL A 148 25.80 -1.74 10.33
C VAL A 148 25.30 -2.98 9.60
N ARG A 149 25.34 -4.13 10.28
CA ARG A 149 24.86 -5.41 9.75
C ARG A 149 23.58 -5.84 10.46
N GLY A 150 22.74 -6.58 9.75
CA GLY A 150 21.51 -7.12 10.32
C GLY A 150 20.34 -6.14 10.27
N PRO A 151 19.30 -6.39 11.09
CA PRO A 151 18.08 -5.57 11.13
C PRO A 151 18.34 -4.24 11.83
N MET A 152 17.56 -3.25 11.42
CA MET A 152 17.67 -1.87 11.89
C MET A 152 16.30 -1.24 12.06
N ILE A 153 16.14 -0.42 13.08
CA ILE A 153 14.96 0.43 13.30
C ILE A 153 15.43 1.88 13.38
N ASN A 154 14.94 2.72 12.47
CA ASN A 154 15.21 4.15 12.49
C ASN A 154 13.98 4.88 13.05
N LEU A 155 14.14 5.54 14.18
CA LEU A 155 13.12 6.35 14.83
C LEU A 155 13.23 7.78 14.31
N ILE A 156 12.19 8.25 13.65
CA ILE A 156 12.05 9.63 13.21
C ILE A 156 11.31 10.39 14.32
N LEU A 157 12.04 11.29 14.94
CA LEU A 157 11.48 12.12 15.99
C LEU A 157 10.77 13.33 15.40
N THR A 158 9.68 13.72 16.03
CA THR A 158 9.01 14.97 15.75
C THR A 158 10.04 16.10 15.94
N SER A 159 10.26 16.90 14.90
CA SER A 159 11.04 18.12 15.04
C SER A 159 10.33 18.98 16.08
N GLY A 160 10.88 19.06 17.28
CA GLY A 160 10.41 20.04 18.24
C GLY A 160 10.53 21.40 17.55
N MET A 161 9.43 21.92 17.06
CA MET A 161 9.32 23.36 16.90
C MET A 161 9.36 23.93 18.32
N GLY A 162 10.57 24.04 18.85
CA GLY A 162 10.86 25.09 19.79
C GLY A 162 10.50 26.36 19.03
N LYS A 163 9.30 26.85 19.29
CA LYS A 163 8.94 28.21 19.07
C LYS A 163 9.88 28.97 20.00
N GLU A 164 11.09 29.25 19.51
CA GLU A 164 11.93 30.27 20.16
C GLU A 164 11.06 31.51 20.19
N PRO A 165 10.75 32.02 21.40
CA PRO A 165 10.16 33.35 21.48
C PRO A 165 11.19 34.28 20.83
N SER A 166 10.87 34.82 19.66
CA SER A 166 11.63 35.93 19.10
C SER A 166 11.57 37.05 20.12
N LEU A 167 12.63 37.20 20.89
CA LEU A 167 12.90 38.42 21.64
C LEU A 167 13.13 39.51 20.59
N GLN A 168 12.07 40.14 20.14
CA GLN A 168 12.15 41.47 19.55
C GLN A 168 12.47 42.41 20.70
N GLY A 169 13.77 42.66 20.89
CA GLY A 169 14.21 43.79 21.69
C GLY A 169 13.88 45.09 20.96
N GLU A 170 13.21 45.95 21.66
CA GLU A 170 13.09 47.36 21.33
C GLU A 170 14.48 47.99 21.28
#